data_c2b39717b19423a0c32dcd62cb4143ee
#
_entry.id   c2b39717b19423a0c32dcd62cb4143ee
#
_cell.length_a   1.000
_cell.length_b   1.000
_cell.length_c   1.000
_cell.angle_alpha   90.00
_cell.angle_beta   90.00
_cell.angle_gamma   90.00
#
_symmetry.space_group_name_H-M   'P 1'
#
loop_
_entity.id
_entity.type
_entity.pdbx_description
1 polymer ?
#
loop_
_entity_poly.entity_id
_entity_poly.type
_entity_poly.pdbx_seq_one_letter_code
_entity_poly.pdbx_strand_id
1 'polypeptide(L)'
;MLDLHHSQAHRLVVQLDSFAMANPRLKFIFVSVSNGAVFSNQVLELLPQQLAERTYSIELGPPFWHGLLRGENNLILDNDGADPLTTGEVEIVFASLFKGISNILSSWFSGKKARWEEIWHIPDHNYPWEQVRPAILQFLEHRVIAQGTANP
;
A
#
# COMPACT_ATOMS: atom_id res chain seq x y z
N MET A 1 -11.93 -0.87 15.64
CA MET A 1 -10.94 -1.32 14.63
C MET A 1 -9.82 -0.30 14.43
N LEU A 2 -10.11 0.99 14.31
CA LEU A 2 -9.12 2.06 14.15
C LEU A 2 -8.09 2.14 15.29
N ASP A 3 -8.51 1.96 16.55
CA ASP A 3 -7.60 2.02 17.72
C ASP A 3 -6.53 0.91 17.70
N LEU A 4 -6.85 -0.27 17.17
CA LEU A 4 -5.92 -1.39 17.13
C LEU A 4 -4.79 -1.12 16.11
N HIS A 5 -5.12 -0.60 14.93
CA HIS A 5 -4.15 -0.24 13.91
C HIS A 5 -3.23 0.90 14.38
N HIS A 6 -3.79 1.92 15.04
CA HIS A 6 -3.02 3.02 15.60
C HIS A 6 -2.01 2.54 16.67
N SER A 7 -2.41 1.62 17.54
CA SER A 7 -1.50 1.03 18.54
C SER A 7 -0.39 0.18 17.91
N GLN A 8 -0.67 -0.52 16.80
CA GLN A 8 0.32 -1.30 16.06
C GLN A 8 1.29 -0.39 15.29
N ALA A 9 0.80 0.69 14.68
CA ALA A 9 1.62 1.68 14.01
C ALA A 9 2.63 2.32 14.99
N HIS A 10 2.17 2.72 16.16
CA HIS A 10 3.07 3.22 17.21
C HIS A 10 4.16 2.23 17.61
N ARG A 11 3.81 0.95 17.79
CA ARG A 11 4.81 -0.10 18.11
C ARG A 11 5.84 -0.24 17.02
N LEU A 12 5.41 -0.17 15.76
CA LEU A 12 6.34 -0.25 14.63
C LEU A 12 7.26 0.96 14.58
N VAL A 13 6.75 2.17 14.82
CA VAL A 13 7.56 3.39 14.90
C VAL A 13 8.66 3.26 15.96
N VAL A 14 8.35 2.75 17.15
CA VAL A 14 9.33 2.53 18.23
C VAL A 14 10.41 1.53 17.79
N GLN A 15 10.03 0.46 17.08
CA GLN A 15 10.99 -0.51 16.55
C GLN A 15 11.90 0.11 15.48
N LEU A 16 11.32 0.87 14.54
CA LEU A 16 12.07 1.56 13.49
C LEU A 16 13.08 2.55 14.08
N ASP A 17 12.66 3.32 15.09
CA ASP A 17 13.52 4.26 15.78
C ASP A 17 14.68 3.53 16.48
N SER A 18 14.41 2.41 17.13
CA SER A 18 15.43 1.57 17.74
C SER A 18 16.47 1.04 16.73
N PHE A 19 16.02 0.58 15.55
CA PHE A 19 16.92 0.16 14.48
C PHE A 19 17.73 1.33 13.92
N ALA A 20 17.10 2.47 13.78
CA ALA A 20 17.73 3.69 13.29
C ALA A 20 18.79 4.23 14.24
N MET A 21 18.56 4.12 15.54
CA MET A 21 19.57 4.47 16.57
C MET A 21 20.77 3.52 16.52
N ALA A 22 20.54 2.22 16.34
CA ALA A 22 21.60 1.22 16.21
C ALA A 22 22.42 1.40 14.92
N ASN A 23 21.80 1.87 13.83
CA ASN A 23 22.48 2.16 12.57
C ASN A 23 21.88 3.41 11.89
N PRO A 24 22.50 4.58 12.07
CA PRO A 24 22.02 5.84 11.50
C PRO A 24 21.98 5.91 9.97
N ARG A 25 22.59 4.96 9.26
CA ARG A 25 22.61 4.90 7.80
C ARG A 25 21.47 4.05 7.22
N LEU A 26 20.69 3.37 8.07
CA LEU A 26 19.55 2.57 7.59
C LEU A 26 18.53 3.45 6.89
N LYS A 27 18.06 2.98 5.76
CA LYS A 27 16.89 3.45 5.05
C LYS A 27 15.78 2.41 5.17
N PHE A 28 14.56 2.86 5.31
CA PHE A 28 13.39 1.99 5.42
C PHE A 28 12.54 2.12 4.17
N ILE A 29 12.04 1.00 3.66
CA ILE A 29 11.17 0.98 2.49
C ILE A 29 9.92 0.19 2.89
N PHE A 30 8.78 0.86 2.89
CA PHE A 30 7.47 0.23 3.00
C PHE A 30 6.99 -0.17 1.61
N VAL A 31 6.56 -1.41 1.46
CA VAL A 31 5.87 -1.87 0.26
C VAL A 31 4.51 -2.38 0.70
N SER A 32 3.47 -1.77 0.18
CA SER A 32 2.11 -2.02 0.64
C SER A 32 1.11 -2.09 -0.51
N VAL A 33 0.07 -2.88 -0.32
CA VAL A 33 -1.00 -3.07 -1.30
C VAL A 33 -2.34 -2.82 -0.62
N SER A 34 -3.23 -2.07 -1.29
CA SER A 34 -4.61 -1.85 -0.83
C SER A 34 -4.66 -1.36 0.63
N ASN A 35 -5.38 -2.03 1.52
CA ASN A 35 -5.48 -1.68 2.95
C ASN A 35 -4.12 -1.66 3.68
N GLY A 36 -3.11 -2.35 3.15
CA GLY A 36 -1.75 -2.25 3.68
C GLY A 36 -1.18 -0.83 3.55
N ALA A 37 -1.54 -0.09 2.50
CA ALA A 37 -1.14 1.30 2.32
C ALA A 37 -1.73 2.21 3.41
N VAL A 38 -2.95 1.95 3.86
CA VAL A 38 -3.57 2.64 5.00
C VAL A 38 -2.70 2.52 6.26
N PHE A 39 -2.26 1.30 6.56
CA PHE A 39 -1.39 1.07 7.70
C PHE A 39 -0.01 1.73 7.53
N SER A 40 0.59 1.63 6.35
CA SER A 40 1.87 2.28 6.05
C SER A 40 1.77 3.79 6.26
N ASN A 41 0.71 4.44 5.77
CA ASN A 41 0.49 5.88 5.94
C ASN A 41 0.35 6.27 7.41
N GLN A 42 -0.37 5.47 8.21
CA GLN A 42 -0.44 5.71 9.66
C GLN A 42 0.93 5.63 10.33
N VAL A 43 1.79 4.71 9.90
CA VAL A 43 3.17 4.63 10.41
C VAL A 43 3.96 5.86 9.99
N LEU A 44 3.91 6.23 8.71
CA LEU A 44 4.65 7.38 8.16
C LEU A 44 4.27 8.70 8.83
N GLU A 45 2.98 8.92 9.15
CA GLU A 45 2.49 10.10 9.86
C GLU A 45 3.03 10.20 11.29
N LEU A 46 3.34 9.08 11.92
CA LEU A 46 3.84 9.01 13.29
C LEU A 46 5.37 9.06 13.38
N LEU A 47 6.09 9.00 12.24
CA LEU A 47 7.55 9.01 12.25
C LEU A 47 8.10 10.36 12.71
N PRO A 48 9.14 10.35 13.57
CA PRO A 48 9.97 11.55 13.79
C PRO A 48 10.55 12.05 12.45
N GLN A 49 10.69 13.36 12.31
CA GLN A 49 11.15 13.98 11.05
C GLN A 49 12.44 13.34 10.50
N GLN A 50 13.45 13.15 11.37
CA GLN A 50 14.73 12.55 10.98
C GLN A 50 14.59 11.12 10.43
N LEU A 51 13.57 10.40 10.88
CA LEU A 51 13.30 9.05 10.41
C LEU A 51 12.46 9.07 9.13
N ALA A 52 11.51 10.00 9.03
CA ALA A 52 10.70 10.20 7.83
C ALA A 52 11.55 10.55 6.61
N GLU A 53 12.61 11.36 6.76
CA GLU A 53 13.51 11.76 5.67
C GLU A 53 14.27 10.59 5.02
N ARG A 54 14.39 9.46 5.71
CA ARG A 54 15.04 8.23 5.22
C ARG A 54 14.12 7.03 5.12
N THR A 55 12.81 7.29 5.18
CA THR A 55 11.76 6.29 5.00
C THR A 55 11.04 6.55 3.68
N TYR A 56 10.84 5.51 2.92
CA TYR A 56 10.23 5.53 1.60
C TYR A 56 9.01 4.62 1.58
N SER A 57 8.00 4.94 0.79
CA SER A 57 6.86 4.05 0.58
C SER A 57 6.60 3.79 -0.90
N ILE A 58 6.18 2.57 -1.19
CA ILE A 58 5.67 2.11 -2.47
C ILE A 58 4.29 1.54 -2.20
N GLU A 59 3.27 2.20 -2.72
CA GLU A 59 1.88 1.90 -2.44
C GLU A 59 1.16 1.51 -3.73
N LEU A 60 0.61 0.31 -3.76
CA LEU A 60 -0.13 -0.23 -4.88
C LEU A 60 -1.63 -0.22 -4.54
N GLY A 61 -2.40 0.56 -5.27
CA GLY A 61 -3.85 0.67 -5.09
C GLY A 61 -4.30 1.13 -3.71
N PRO A 62 -3.75 2.21 -3.15
CA PRO A 62 -4.22 2.72 -1.87
C PRO A 62 -5.69 3.16 -1.99
N PRO A 63 -6.55 2.82 -1.02
CA PRO A 63 -7.96 3.14 -1.10
C PRO A 63 -8.23 4.64 -0.93
N PHE A 64 -9.15 5.19 -1.72
CA PHE A 64 -9.47 6.62 -1.80
C PHE A 64 -9.95 7.25 -0.48
N TRP A 65 -10.56 6.46 0.40
CA TRP A 65 -11.06 6.96 1.69
C TRP A 65 -9.97 7.21 2.73
N HIS A 66 -8.75 6.84 2.43
CA HIS A 66 -7.60 7.15 3.27
C HIS A 66 -6.76 8.22 2.59
N GLY A 67 -6.49 9.31 3.30
CA GLY A 67 -5.65 10.39 2.77
C GLY A 67 -4.33 9.84 2.23
N LEU A 68 -4.01 10.18 0.98
CA LEU A 68 -2.75 9.78 0.36
C LEU A 68 -1.64 10.69 0.86
N LEU A 69 -0.61 10.13 1.48
CA LEU A 69 0.61 10.85 1.77
C LEU A 69 1.38 11.05 0.46
N ARG A 70 1.26 12.25 -0.12
CA ARG A 70 2.00 12.60 -1.32
C ARG A 70 3.28 13.34 -0.95
N GLY A 71 4.41 12.75 -1.26
CA GLY A 71 5.72 13.32 -1.00
C GLY A 71 6.77 12.74 -1.94
N GLU A 72 7.96 13.33 -1.93
CA GLU A 72 9.06 12.87 -2.78
C GLU A 72 9.54 11.45 -2.44
N ASN A 73 9.29 11.00 -1.22
CA ASN A 73 9.64 9.66 -0.74
C ASN A 73 8.52 8.63 -0.93
N ASN A 74 7.41 9.00 -1.59
CA ASN A 74 6.26 8.13 -1.76
C ASN A 74 6.00 7.87 -3.24
N LEU A 75 5.98 6.61 -3.64
CA LEU A 75 5.53 6.15 -4.95
C LEU A 75 4.13 5.56 -4.80
N ILE A 76 3.16 6.13 -5.49
CA ILE A 76 1.79 5.62 -5.54
C ILE A 76 1.54 5.08 -6.95
N LEU A 77 1.06 3.84 -7.02
CA LEU A 77 0.69 3.16 -8.26
C LEU A 77 -0.82 2.88 -8.22
N ASP A 78 -1.54 3.43 -9.17
CA ASP A 78 -3.00 3.40 -9.26
C ASP A 78 -3.50 2.91 -10.63
N ASN A 79 -2.64 2.21 -11.38
CA ASN A 79 -2.89 1.79 -12.76
C ASN A 79 -3.23 2.96 -13.68
N ASP A 80 -2.45 4.04 -13.61
CA ASP A 80 -2.67 5.26 -14.39
C ASP A 80 -4.06 5.88 -14.16
N GLY A 81 -4.57 5.76 -12.93
CA GLY A 81 -5.88 6.25 -12.55
C GLY A 81 -7.05 5.33 -12.94
N ALA A 82 -6.77 4.10 -13.38
CA ALA A 82 -7.81 3.13 -13.74
C ALA A 82 -8.32 2.30 -12.56
N ASP A 83 -7.60 2.30 -11.41
CA ASP A 83 -8.00 1.54 -10.23
C ASP A 83 -9.18 2.21 -9.50
N PRO A 84 -10.39 1.61 -9.53
CA PRO A 84 -11.59 2.22 -8.93
C PRO A 84 -11.51 2.33 -7.41
N LEU A 85 -10.68 1.52 -6.75
CA LEU A 85 -10.46 1.61 -5.32
C LEU A 85 -9.64 2.85 -4.96
N THR A 86 -8.73 3.26 -5.83
CA THR A 86 -7.89 4.46 -5.64
C THR A 86 -8.60 5.72 -6.11
N THR A 87 -9.33 5.65 -7.22
CA THR A 87 -10.05 6.80 -7.80
C THR A 87 -11.36 7.14 -7.09
N GLY A 88 -11.88 6.21 -6.29
CA GLY A 88 -13.12 6.41 -5.54
C GLY A 88 -14.38 6.10 -6.36
N GLU A 89 -14.28 5.28 -7.38
CA GLU A 89 -15.41 4.80 -8.16
C GLU A 89 -16.20 3.73 -7.38
N VAL A 90 -16.85 4.18 -6.30
CA VAL A 90 -17.57 3.32 -5.34
C VAL A 90 -18.60 2.41 -6.01
N GLU A 91 -19.23 2.85 -7.08
CA GLU A 91 -20.22 2.06 -7.84
C GLU A 91 -19.58 0.79 -8.42
N ILE A 92 -18.39 0.91 -9.00
CA ILE A 92 -17.64 -0.21 -9.55
C ILE A 92 -17.18 -1.16 -8.44
N VAL A 93 -16.69 -0.61 -7.33
CA VAL A 93 -16.28 -1.40 -6.17
C VAL A 93 -17.45 -2.19 -5.60
N PHE A 94 -18.61 -1.54 -5.38
CA PHE A 94 -19.81 -2.22 -4.89
C PHE A 94 -20.36 -3.25 -5.87
N ALA A 95 -20.41 -2.94 -7.16
CA ALA A 95 -20.86 -3.88 -8.19
C ALA A 95 -19.98 -5.13 -8.23
N SER A 96 -18.66 -4.97 -8.09
CA SER A 96 -17.71 -6.07 -8.06
C SER A 96 -17.90 -6.95 -6.83
N LEU A 97 -18.07 -6.35 -5.65
CA LEU A 97 -18.36 -7.07 -4.41
C LEU A 97 -19.69 -7.84 -4.51
N PHE A 98 -20.74 -7.20 -5.04
CA PHE A 98 -22.04 -7.82 -5.21
C PHE A 98 -21.99 -9.02 -6.16
N LYS A 99 -21.25 -8.89 -7.27
CA LYS A 99 -21.00 -9.98 -8.23
C LYS A 99 -20.23 -11.13 -7.57
N GLY A 100 -19.19 -10.84 -6.79
CA GLY A 100 -18.42 -11.84 -6.06
C GLY A 100 -19.28 -12.63 -5.06
N ILE A 101 -20.08 -11.94 -4.26
CA ILE A 101 -21.01 -12.56 -3.31
C ILE A 101 -22.05 -13.44 -4.05
N SER A 102 -22.62 -12.91 -5.14
CA SER A 102 -23.59 -13.67 -5.96
C SER A 102 -22.99 -14.95 -6.53
N ASN A 103 -21.73 -14.90 -7.00
CA ASN A 103 -21.02 -16.06 -7.53
C ASN A 103 -20.80 -17.14 -6.44
N ILE A 104 -20.46 -16.71 -5.21
CA ILE A 104 -20.30 -17.65 -4.08
C ILE A 104 -21.62 -18.30 -3.72
N LEU A 105 -22.67 -17.52 -3.59
CA LEU A 105 -24.02 -18.08 -3.28
C LEU A 105 -24.46 -19.07 -4.37
N SER A 106 -24.29 -18.70 -5.64
CA SER A 106 -24.58 -19.57 -6.77
C SER A 106 -23.77 -20.86 -6.76
N SER A 107 -22.48 -20.78 -6.42
CA SER A 107 -21.60 -21.95 -6.29
C SER A 107 -22.05 -22.86 -5.17
N TRP A 108 -22.48 -22.30 -4.04
CA TRP A 108 -22.96 -23.05 -2.89
C TRP A 108 -24.25 -23.81 -3.21
N PHE A 109 -25.21 -23.12 -3.87
CA PHE A 109 -26.47 -23.77 -4.30
C PHE A 109 -26.27 -24.83 -5.39
N SER A 110 -25.18 -24.71 -6.19
CA SER A 110 -24.86 -25.65 -7.26
C SER A 110 -23.96 -26.81 -6.80
N GLY A 111 -23.62 -26.89 -5.52
CA GLY A 111 -22.70 -27.89 -4.99
C GLY A 111 -21.25 -27.76 -5.49
N LYS A 112 -20.89 -26.61 -6.08
CA LYS A 112 -19.54 -26.31 -6.55
C LYS A 112 -18.70 -25.73 -5.40
N LYS A 113 -17.39 -25.93 -5.46
CA LYS A 113 -16.47 -25.36 -4.48
C LYS A 113 -16.43 -23.83 -4.65
N ALA A 114 -16.86 -23.10 -3.64
CA ALA A 114 -16.80 -21.66 -3.64
C ALA A 114 -15.35 -21.17 -3.59
N ARG A 115 -15.00 -20.17 -4.39
CA ARG A 115 -13.67 -19.52 -4.41
C ARG A 115 -13.82 -18.15 -3.76
N TRP A 116 -13.36 -18.03 -2.54
CA TRP A 116 -13.46 -16.81 -1.74
C TRP A 116 -12.69 -15.63 -2.35
N GLU A 117 -11.65 -15.93 -3.14
CA GLU A 117 -10.85 -14.94 -3.88
C GLU A 117 -11.70 -14.13 -4.89
N GLU A 118 -12.80 -14.71 -5.37
CA GLU A 118 -13.69 -14.05 -6.35
C GLU A 118 -14.50 -12.90 -5.74
N ILE A 119 -14.65 -12.83 -4.39
CA ILE A 119 -15.33 -11.71 -3.73
C ILE A 119 -14.57 -10.41 -3.90
N TRP A 120 -13.24 -10.48 -3.86
CA TRP A 120 -12.36 -9.31 -3.83
C TRP A 120 -11.77 -8.98 -5.19
N HIS A 121 -12.36 -9.52 -6.25
CA HIS A 121 -11.91 -9.21 -7.59
C HIS A 121 -12.46 -7.86 -8.07
N ILE A 122 -11.75 -6.79 -7.70
CA ILE A 122 -12.03 -5.44 -8.18
C ILE A 122 -11.30 -5.28 -9.52
N PRO A 123 -11.98 -4.85 -10.61
CA PRO A 123 -11.33 -4.57 -11.88
C PRO A 123 -10.18 -3.58 -11.70
N ASP A 124 -9.12 -3.75 -12.45
CA ASP A 124 -7.93 -2.87 -12.47
C ASP A 124 -7.22 -2.67 -11.11
N HIS A 125 -7.69 -3.34 -10.06
CA HIS A 125 -7.00 -3.44 -8.76
C HIS A 125 -6.04 -4.65 -8.74
N ASN A 126 -5.27 -4.81 -9.80
CA ASN A 126 -4.26 -5.85 -9.95
C ASN A 126 -2.97 -5.21 -10.46
N TYR A 127 -1.86 -5.51 -9.78
CA TYR A 127 -0.55 -4.91 -10.01
C TYR A 127 0.47 -5.99 -10.39
N PRO A 128 0.39 -6.55 -11.62
CA PRO A 128 1.36 -7.57 -12.06
C PRO A 128 2.76 -6.98 -12.04
N TRP A 129 3.71 -7.77 -11.55
CA TRP A 129 5.10 -7.35 -11.39
C TRP A 129 5.70 -6.70 -12.64
N GLU A 130 5.44 -7.29 -13.81
CA GLU A 130 5.97 -6.79 -15.08
C GLU A 130 5.50 -5.36 -15.42
N GLN A 131 4.30 -5.00 -14.98
CA GLN A 131 3.73 -3.67 -15.20
C GLN A 131 4.31 -2.64 -14.22
N VAL A 132 4.40 -2.98 -12.93
CA VAL A 132 4.81 -2.02 -11.88
C VAL A 132 6.32 -1.93 -11.70
N ARG A 133 7.06 -2.96 -12.10
CA ARG A 133 8.51 -3.05 -11.94
C ARG A 133 9.28 -1.84 -12.47
N PRO A 134 9.02 -1.32 -13.68
CA PRO A 134 9.80 -0.18 -14.20
C PRO A 134 9.70 1.05 -13.28
N ALA A 135 8.49 1.39 -12.84
CA ALA A 135 8.26 2.54 -11.96
C ALA A 135 8.91 2.34 -10.58
N ILE A 136 8.82 1.13 -10.02
CA ILE A 136 9.45 0.78 -8.76
C ILE A 136 10.97 0.90 -8.84
N LEU A 137 11.59 0.33 -9.89
CA LEU A 137 13.04 0.40 -10.05
C LEU A 137 13.52 1.84 -10.25
N GLN A 138 12.84 2.63 -11.07
CA GLN A 138 13.14 4.04 -11.27
C GLN A 138 13.07 4.82 -9.96
N PHE A 139 12.04 4.60 -9.16
CA PHE A 139 11.89 5.23 -7.85
C PHE A 139 13.03 4.85 -6.91
N LEU A 140 13.37 3.57 -6.81
CA LEU A 140 14.45 3.08 -5.96
C LEU A 140 15.81 3.65 -6.38
N GLU A 141 16.10 3.69 -7.67
CA GLU A 141 17.35 4.26 -8.19
C GLU A 141 17.47 5.75 -7.88
N HIS A 142 16.43 6.54 -8.16
CA HIS A 142 16.50 7.98 -8.03
C HIS A 142 16.37 8.47 -6.59
N ARG A 143 15.57 7.80 -5.75
CA ARG A 143 15.27 8.29 -4.40
C ARG A 143 16.05 7.56 -3.31
N VAL A 144 16.22 6.26 -3.45
CA VAL A 144 16.86 5.48 -2.38
C VAL A 144 18.37 5.38 -2.59
N ILE A 145 18.80 5.09 -3.81
CA ILE A 145 20.22 4.85 -4.10
C ILE A 145 20.96 6.18 -4.32
N ALA A 146 20.47 7.06 -5.19
CA ALA A 146 21.16 8.31 -5.55
C ALA A 146 21.36 9.23 -4.34
N GLN A 147 20.43 9.32 -3.41
CA GLN A 147 20.59 10.12 -2.19
C GLN A 147 21.62 9.53 -1.20
N GLY A 148 21.96 8.24 -1.35
CA GLY A 148 23.00 7.58 -0.53
C GLY A 148 24.42 7.94 -0.95
N THR A 149 24.63 8.43 -2.17
CA THR A 149 25.94 8.78 -2.71
C THR A 149 26.27 10.26 -2.56
N ALA A 150 25.31 11.09 -2.18
CA ALA A 150 25.47 12.54 -2.07
C ALA A 150 25.97 13.03 -0.70
N ASN A 151 26.07 12.16 0.30
CA ASN A 151 26.64 12.48 1.63
C ASN A 151 27.81 11.53 1.94
N PRO A 152 29.06 11.95 1.68
CA PRO A 152 30.26 11.24 2.13
C PRO A 152 30.45 11.35 3.65
#